data_fc09f28d252705a265e7440a1d0c372f
#
_entry.id   fc09f28d252705a265e7440a1d0c372f
#
_cell.length_a   1.000
_cell.length_b   1.000
_cell.length_c   1.000
_cell.angle_alpha   90.00
_cell.angle_beta   90.00
_cell.angle_gamma   90.00
#
_symmetry.space_group_name_H-M   'P 1'
#
loop_
_entity.id
_entity.type
_entity.pdbx_description
1 polymer ?
#
loop_
_entity_poly.entity_id
_entity_poly.type
_entity_poly.pdbx_seq_one_letter_code
_entity_poly.pdbx_strand_id
1 'polypeptide(L)'
;NLDPHSVYLPPIEMKHEAEIMEGNFEGIGIEFSIQKDTIQVVTPISGGPSEQAGISAGDKILKIDDTVVAGIKITNEMVMKKLKGPKDSKVKVTMLKSGSKKIITYTIKRDKIPLYSVDAGFMLDDKTGYIKINRFSKTTYEEFYEKLDALTKKGMQRLVLDLRQNPGGFMDQATAIADEFLDGNKTIVYTEGRTMPKTYDKAR
;
A
#
# COMPACT_ATOMS: atom_id res chain seq x y z
N ASN A 1 18.70 -16.41 -22.66
CA ASN A 1 17.37 -16.85 -22.20
C ASN A 1 17.41 -16.98 -20.69
N LEU A 2 16.58 -16.22 -20.02
CA LEU A 2 16.33 -16.34 -18.58
C LEU A 2 15.23 -17.41 -18.36
N ASP A 3 15.12 -17.94 -17.14
CA ASP A 3 14.05 -18.87 -16.78
C ASP A 3 12.67 -18.16 -16.79
N PRO A 4 11.53 -18.91 -16.78
CA PRO A 4 10.19 -18.31 -16.84
C PRO A 4 9.83 -17.40 -15.67
N HIS A 5 10.60 -17.44 -14.56
CA HIS A 5 10.37 -16.63 -13.35
C HIS A 5 11.25 -15.38 -13.30
N SER A 6 12.17 -15.23 -14.26
CA SER A 6 13.04 -14.07 -14.35
C SER A 6 12.43 -12.97 -15.22
N VAL A 7 12.30 -11.77 -14.66
CA VAL A 7 11.76 -10.60 -15.34
C VAL A 7 12.77 -9.45 -15.27
N TYR A 8 12.97 -8.77 -16.38
CA TYR A 8 13.72 -7.50 -16.38
C TYR A 8 12.76 -6.36 -16.01
N LEU A 9 13.09 -5.64 -14.94
CA LEU A 9 12.36 -4.44 -14.52
C LEU A 9 13.14 -3.20 -14.97
N PRO A 10 12.56 -2.34 -15.83
CA PRO A 10 13.13 -1.02 -16.11
C PRO A 10 13.26 -0.18 -14.83
N PRO A 11 14.21 0.79 -14.75
CA PRO A 11 14.44 1.56 -13.52
C PRO A 11 13.21 2.27 -12.94
N ILE A 12 12.27 2.70 -13.79
CA ILE A 12 11.01 3.33 -13.34
C ILE A 12 10.10 2.32 -12.67
N GLU A 13 9.95 1.14 -13.27
CA GLU A 13 9.15 0.05 -12.70
C GLU A 13 9.79 -0.51 -11.44
N MET A 14 11.13 -0.63 -11.41
CA MET A 14 11.87 -1.07 -10.23
C MET A 14 11.64 -0.13 -9.03
N LYS A 15 11.57 1.18 -9.25
CA LYS A 15 11.25 2.13 -8.18
C LYS A 15 9.82 1.93 -7.64
N HIS A 16 8.86 1.69 -8.52
CA HIS A 16 7.47 1.44 -8.13
C HIS A 16 7.34 0.13 -7.35
N GLU A 17 7.97 -0.94 -7.83
CA GLU A 17 8.00 -2.22 -7.13
C GLU A 17 8.70 -2.11 -5.76
N ALA A 18 9.79 -1.35 -5.67
CA ALA A 18 10.46 -1.09 -4.40
C ALA A 18 9.55 -0.35 -3.41
N GLU A 19 8.78 0.66 -3.84
CA GLU A 19 7.81 1.34 -2.99
C GLU A 19 6.73 0.35 -2.46
N ILE A 20 6.23 -0.52 -3.35
CA ILE A 20 5.24 -1.55 -3.01
C ILE A 20 5.82 -2.54 -1.98
N MET A 21 7.04 -2.98 -2.19
CA MET A 21 7.72 -3.93 -1.30
C MET A 21 8.09 -3.31 0.05
N GLU A 22 8.51 -2.03 0.08
CA GLU A 22 8.72 -1.28 1.33
C GLU A 22 7.42 -0.98 2.09
N GLY A 23 6.25 -1.17 1.47
CA GLY A 23 4.94 -0.90 2.06
C GLY A 23 4.62 0.58 2.21
N ASN A 24 5.27 1.45 1.44
CA ASN A 24 4.97 2.89 1.43
C ASN A 24 5.49 3.57 0.16
N PHE A 25 4.93 4.74 -0.14
CA PHE A 25 5.46 5.66 -1.16
C PHE A 25 5.47 7.09 -0.63
N GLU A 26 6.23 7.97 -1.27
CA GLU A 26 6.29 9.39 -0.88
C GLU A 26 5.40 10.26 -1.78
N GLY A 27 4.49 11.03 -1.15
CA GLY A 27 3.52 11.83 -1.90
C GLY A 27 2.54 12.57 -1.01
N ILE A 28 1.39 12.94 -1.56
CA ILE A 28 0.35 13.70 -0.84
C ILE A 28 -0.72 12.82 -0.19
N GLY A 29 -0.80 11.52 -0.52
CA GLY A 29 -1.77 10.58 0.07
C GLY A 29 -3.21 10.82 -0.38
N ILE A 30 -3.51 10.54 -1.65
CA ILE A 30 -4.87 10.49 -2.19
C ILE A 30 -5.05 9.26 -3.08
N GLU A 31 -6.24 8.70 -3.04
CA GLU A 31 -6.77 7.90 -4.15
C GLU A 31 -7.53 8.83 -5.09
N PHE A 32 -7.33 8.65 -6.38
CA PHE A 32 -7.96 9.50 -7.39
C PHE A 32 -8.48 8.70 -8.59
N SER A 33 -9.41 9.28 -9.30
CA SER A 33 -9.84 8.84 -10.62
C SER A 33 -9.80 10.00 -11.60
N ILE A 34 -9.64 9.71 -12.90
CA ILE A 34 -9.75 10.73 -13.94
C ILE A 34 -11.15 10.65 -14.54
N GLN A 35 -11.95 11.68 -14.36
CA GLN A 35 -13.31 11.77 -14.88
C GLN A 35 -13.45 13.04 -15.73
N LYS A 36 -13.91 12.87 -16.98
CA LYS A 36 -14.04 13.98 -17.94
C LYS A 36 -12.79 14.86 -18.00
N ASP A 37 -11.63 14.22 -18.16
CA ASP A 37 -10.31 14.83 -18.24
C ASP A 37 -9.97 15.73 -17.03
N THR A 38 -10.46 15.35 -15.86
CA THR A 38 -10.19 16.06 -14.60
C THR A 38 -9.89 15.06 -13.50
N ILE A 39 -8.86 15.33 -12.69
CA ILE A 39 -8.49 14.51 -11.55
C ILE A 39 -9.52 14.74 -10.44
N GLN A 40 -10.22 13.69 -10.03
CA GLN A 40 -11.15 13.72 -8.91
C GLN A 40 -10.62 12.87 -7.76
N VAL A 41 -10.59 13.42 -6.57
CA VAL A 41 -10.25 12.69 -5.35
C VAL A 41 -11.36 11.69 -5.04
N VAL A 42 -11.01 10.41 -4.97
CA VAL A 42 -11.91 9.34 -4.51
C VAL A 42 -11.95 9.36 -2.99
N THR A 43 -10.76 9.31 -2.36
CA THR A 43 -10.60 9.46 -0.92
C THR A 43 -9.18 9.95 -0.58
N PRO A 44 -8.98 10.82 0.41
CA PRO A 44 -7.68 11.02 1.01
C PRO A 44 -7.31 9.81 1.85
N ILE A 45 -6.02 9.45 1.87
CA ILE A 45 -5.52 8.36 2.73
C ILE A 45 -5.52 8.84 4.17
N SER A 46 -6.10 8.02 5.05
CA SER A 46 -6.26 8.37 6.47
C SER A 46 -4.92 8.62 7.16
N GLY A 47 -4.84 9.68 7.96
CA GLY A 47 -3.61 10.16 8.59
C GLY A 47 -2.63 10.84 7.63
N GLY A 48 -2.91 10.84 6.33
CA GLY A 48 -2.02 11.41 5.31
C GLY A 48 -2.09 12.93 5.18
N PRO A 49 -1.10 13.53 4.46
CA PRO A 49 -0.99 14.98 4.32
C PRO A 49 -2.22 15.66 3.69
N SER A 50 -2.88 14.97 2.77
CA SER A 50 -4.07 15.51 2.09
C SER A 50 -5.28 15.58 3.01
N GLU A 51 -5.49 14.56 3.85
CA GLU A 51 -6.55 14.59 4.86
C GLU A 51 -6.31 15.69 5.88
N GLN A 52 -5.09 15.83 6.38
CA GLN A 52 -4.70 16.89 7.31
C GLN A 52 -4.87 18.30 6.72
N ALA A 53 -4.69 18.44 5.41
CA ALA A 53 -4.93 19.69 4.70
C ALA A 53 -6.42 20.00 4.47
N GLY A 54 -7.34 19.05 4.77
CA GLY A 54 -8.78 19.22 4.58
C GLY A 54 -9.27 18.92 3.17
N ILE A 55 -8.53 18.12 2.41
CA ILE A 55 -8.99 17.57 1.12
C ILE A 55 -10.02 16.48 1.40
N SER A 56 -11.05 16.42 0.59
CA SER A 56 -12.20 15.53 0.77
C SER A 56 -12.54 14.76 -0.50
N ALA A 57 -13.26 13.66 -0.34
CA ALA A 57 -13.80 12.91 -1.47
C ALA A 57 -14.67 13.80 -2.37
N GLY A 58 -14.51 13.63 -3.69
CA GLY A 58 -15.22 14.41 -4.70
C GLY A 58 -14.56 15.74 -5.06
N ASP A 59 -13.54 16.21 -4.34
CA ASP A 59 -12.76 17.39 -4.72
C ASP A 59 -12.06 17.18 -6.07
N LYS A 60 -11.97 18.22 -6.90
CA LYS A 60 -11.36 18.14 -8.23
C LYS A 60 -10.10 18.97 -8.29
N ILE A 61 -9.00 18.38 -8.75
CA ILE A 61 -7.72 19.08 -8.93
C ILE A 61 -7.73 19.78 -10.28
N LEU A 62 -7.55 21.11 -10.25
CA LEU A 62 -7.51 21.96 -11.42
C LEU A 62 -6.09 22.32 -11.82
N LYS A 63 -5.19 22.56 -10.83
CA LYS A 63 -3.78 22.88 -11.06
C LYS A 63 -2.89 22.17 -10.05
N ILE A 64 -1.65 21.86 -10.48
CA ILE A 64 -0.56 21.38 -9.64
C ILE A 64 0.66 22.25 -9.94
N ASP A 65 1.25 22.89 -8.92
CA ASP A 65 2.37 23.84 -9.04
C ASP A 65 2.13 24.89 -10.15
N ASP A 66 0.96 25.53 -10.09
CA ASP A 66 0.47 26.54 -11.04
C ASP A 66 0.25 26.04 -12.49
N THR A 67 0.54 24.77 -12.78
CA THR A 67 0.25 24.15 -14.09
C THR A 67 -1.19 23.60 -14.10
N VAL A 68 -1.96 23.98 -15.11
CA VAL A 68 -3.30 23.43 -15.34
C VAL A 68 -3.20 21.93 -15.65
N VAL A 69 -4.01 21.13 -14.98
CA VAL A 69 -4.06 19.66 -15.15
C VAL A 69 -5.45 19.14 -15.50
N ALA A 70 -6.44 20.02 -15.61
CA ALA A 70 -7.79 19.70 -16.06
C ALA A 70 -7.97 20.10 -17.54
N GLY A 71 -8.58 19.22 -18.35
CA GLY A 71 -8.85 19.51 -19.78
C GLY A 71 -7.65 19.37 -20.71
N ILE A 72 -6.60 18.62 -20.32
CA ILE A 72 -5.34 18.49 -21.09
C ILE A 72 -5.04 17.04 -21.51
N LYS A 73 -6.02 16.14 -21.44
CA LYS A 73 -5.87 14.69 -21.60
C LYS A 73 -4.87 14.10 -20.58
N ILE A 74 -5.04 14.50 -19.32
CA ILE A 74 -4.18 14.06 -18.21
C ILE A 74 -4.21 12.53 -18.07
N THR A 75 -3.06 11.92 -17.80
CA THR A 75 -2.93 10.48 -17.57
C THR A 75 -2.58 10.18 -16.12
N ASN A 76 -2.86 8.95 -15.64
CA ASN A 76 -2.47 8.51 -14.30
C ASN A 76 -0.98 8.69 -14.02
N GLU A 77 -0.13 8.38 -15.01
CA GLU A 77 1.31 8.54 -14.91
C GLU A 77 1.69 10.01 -14.70
N MET A 78 1.10 10.93 -15.47
CA MET A 78 1.33 12.37 -15.33
C MET A 78 0.91 12.88 -13.95
N VAL A 79 -0.23 12.40 -13.43
CA VAL A 79 -0.71 12.73 -12.09
C VAL A 79 0.27 12.24 -11.03
N MET A 80 0.65 10.96 -11.08
CA MET A 80 1.61 10.38 -10.13
C MET A 80 2.94 11.11 -10.15
N LYS A 81 3.49 11.42 -11.34
CA LYS A 81 4.74 12.16 -11.48
C LYS A 81 4.72 13.55 -10.85
N LYS A 82 3.55 14.22 -10.85
CA LYS A 82 3.38 15.57 -10.28
C LYS A 82 3.10 15.54 -8.77
N LEU A 83 2.33 14.56 -8.29
CA LEU A 83 1.89 14.50 -6.89
C LEU A 83 2.86 13.73 -5.99
N LYS A 84 3.53 12.69 -6.49
CA LYS A 84 4.64 12.03 -5.79
C LYS A 84 5.85 12.96 -5.72
N GLY A 85 6.73 12.69 -4.78
CA GLY A 85 8.00 13.41 -4.63
C GLY A 85 8.56 13.24 -3.22
N PRO A 86 9.82 13.63 -2.99
CA PRO A 86 10.51 13.37 -1.73
C PRO A 86 9.73 13.87 -0.52
N LYS A 87 9.77 13.08 0.55
CA LYS A 87 9.25 13.50 1.86
C LYS A 87 9.75 14.90 2.21
N ASP A 88 8.93 15.68 2.88
CA ASP A 88 9.16 17.06 3.29
C ASP A 88 9.16 18.10 2.14
N SER A 89 9.17 17.69 0.87
CA SER A 89 8.97 18.60 -0.24
C SER A 89 7.52 19.11 -0.29
N LYS A 90 7.31 20.26 -0.86
CA LYS A 90 5.97 20.88 -0.95
C LYS A 90 5.44 20.81 -2.37
N VAL A 91 4.13 20.70 -2.49
CA VAL A 91 3.40 20.82 -3.75
C VAL A 91 2.18 21.72 -3.54
N LYS A 92 1.91 22.60 -4.48
CA LYS A 92 0.73 23.47 -4.47
C LYS A 92 -0.37 22.82 -5.31
N VAL A 93 -1.55 22.62 -4.74
CA VAL A 93 -2.69 21.99 -5.43
C VAL A 93 -3.88 22.92 -5.37
N THR A 94 -4.35 23.38 -6.53
CA THR A 94 -5.57 24.20 -6.64
C THR A 94 -6.75 23.30 -6.97
N MET A 95 -7.77 23.33 -6.15
CA MET A 95 -8.89 22.39 -6.19
C MET A 95 -10.24 23.11 -6.20
N LEU A 96 -11.20 22.54 -6.92
CA LEU A 96 -12.60 22.86 -6.80
C LEU A 96 -13.22 21.93 -5.76
N LYS A 97 -13.77 22.51 -4.71
CA LYS A 97 -14.40 21.73 -3.61
C LYS A 97 -15.69 21.06 -4.06
N SER A 98 -15.85 19.81 -3.64
CA SER A 98 -17.06 19.03 -3.89
C SER A 98 -18.29 19.74 -3.30
N GLY A 99 -19.41 19.71 -4.03
CA GLY A 99 -20.67 20.32 -3.60
C GLY A 99 -20.69 21.84 -3.58
N SER A 100 -19.60 22.51 -4.01
CA SER A 100 -19.53 23.98 -4.05
C SER A 100 -18.81 24.48 -5.30
N LYS A 101 -18.91 25.82 -5.57
CA LYS A 101 -18.11 26.47 -6.63
C LYS A 101 -16.80 27.06 -6.08
N LYS A 102 -16.44 26.72 -4.84
CA LYS A 102 -15.29 27.31 -4.16
C LYS A 102 -13.99 26.66 -4.66
N ILE A 103 -13.07 27.51 -5.10
CA ILE A 103 -11.71 27.11 -5.48
C ILE A 103 -10.78 27.44 -4.33
N ILE A 104 -10.00 26.45 -3.87
CA ILE A 104 -9.03 26.59 -2.78
C ILE A 104 -7.68 26.07 -3.26
N THR A 105 -6.63 26.78 -2.89
CA THR A 105 -5.25 26.32 -3.12
C THR A 105 -4.65 25.85 -1.81
N TYR A 106 -4.19 24.60 -1.79
CA TYR A 106 -3.49 23.98 -0.69
C TYR A 106 -2.00 23.89 -0.99
N THR A 107 -1.16 24.17 0.00
CA THR A 107 0.26 23.83 -0.04
C THR A 107 0.46 22.60 0.83
N ILE A 108 0.69 21.45 0.22
CA ILE A 108 0.77 20.17 0.90
C ILE A 108 2.25 19.80 1.02
N LYS A 109 2.67 19.46 2.23
CA LYS A 109 3.98 18.89 2.51
C LYS A 109 3.91 17.38 2.29
N ARG A 110 4.67 16.84 1.34
CA ARG A 110 4.69 15.39 1.05
C ARG A 110 5.22 14.61 2.25
N ASP A 111 4.69 13.40 2.44
CA ASP A 111 5.15 12.48 3.47
C ASP A 111 5.14 11.04 2.96
N LYS A 112 5.61 10.12 3.78
CA LYS A 112 5.48 8.67 3.54
C LYS A 112 4.02 8.27 3.72
N ILE A 113 3.47 7.66 2.69
CA ILE A 113 2.07 7.20 2.63
C ILE A 113 2.09 5.68 2.73
N PRO A 114 1.45 5.08 3.75
CA PRO A 114 1.44 3.64 3.90
C PRO A 114 0.68 2.96 2.75
N LEU A 115 1.21 1.83 2.30
CA LEU A 115 0.56 0.89 1.38
C LEU A 115 0.31 -0.40 2.14
N TYR A 116 -0.86 -0.49 2.77
CA TYR A 116 -1.20 -1.66 3.55
C TYR A 116 -1.23 -2.93 2.70
N SER A 117 -0.65 -3.97 3.24
CA SER A 117 -0.63 -5.32 2.66
C SER A 117 -1.73 -6.22 3.25
N VAL A 118 -2.26 -5.83 4.42
CA VAL A 118 -3.36 -6.51 5.11
C VAL A 118 -4.60 -5.61 5.11
N ASP A 119 -5.42 -5.74 4.06
CA ASP A 119 -6.58 -4.85 3.83
C ASP A 119 -7.75 -5.12 4.77
N ALA A 120 -7.95 -6.37 5.15
CA ALA A 120 -9.12 -6.77 5.90
C ALA A 120 -8.74 -7.61 7.12
N GLY A 121 -9.36 -7.30 8.26
CA GLY A 121 -9.31 -8.10 9.48
C GLY A 121 -10.58 -7.88 10.27
N PHE A 122 -11.52 -8.86 10.27
CA PHE A 122 -12.80 -8.76 10.94
C PHE A 122 -13.33 -10.14 11.37
N MET A 123 -14.29 -10.15 12.30
CA MET A 123 -14.99 -11.38 12.70
C MET A 123 -16.06 -11.73 11.66
N LEU A 124 -16.07 -12.98 11.17
CA LEU A 124 -17.13 -13.51 10.30
C LEU A 124 -18.36 -13.96 11.15
N ASP A 125 -18.07 -14.51 12.31
CA ASP A 125 -19.05 -14.92 13.34
C ASP A 125 -18.41 -14.74 14.73
N ASP A 126 -19.09 -15.15 15.79
CA ASP A 126 -18.61 -14.98 17.18
C ASP A 126 -17.26 -15.66 17.48
N LYS A 127 -16.80 -16.58 16.63
CA LYS A 127 -15.61 -17.42 16.85
C LYS A 127 -14.62 -17.44 15.68
N THR A 128 -15.04 -17.00 14.51
CA THR A 128 -14.24 -17.09 13.29
C THR A 128 -13.79 -15.71 12.82
N GLY A 129 -12.49 -15.48 12.82
CA GLY A 129 -11.87 -14.29 12.24
C GLY A 129 -11.52 -14.51 10.76
N TYR A 130 -11.41 -13.41 10.04
CA TYR A 130 -10.93 -13.35 8.66
C TYR A 130 -9.84 -12.31 8.55
N ILE A 131 -8.72 -12.68 7.93
CA ILE A 131 -7.63 -11.76 7.57
C ILE A 131 -7.26 -12.00 6.11
N LYS A 132 -7.13 -10.92 5.33
CA LYS A 132 -6.66 -10.98 3.95
C LYS A 132 -5.30 -10.32 3.81
N ILE A 133 -4.33 -11.05 3.25
CA ILE A 133 -2.99 -10.56 2.92
C ILE A 133 -2.87 -10.48 1.40
N ASN A 134 -2.71 -9.27 0.87
CA ASN A 134 -2.63 -9.03 -0.58
C ASN A 134 -1.22 -9.26 -1.14
N ARG A 135 -0.19 -9.11 -0.32
CA ARG A 135 1.24 -9.32 -0.65
C ARG A 135 2.06 -9.47 0.61
N PHE A 136 3.32 -9.83 0.48
CA PHE A 136 4.27 -9.84 1.59
C PHE A 136 5.27 -8.69 1.46
N SER A 137 4.84 -7.47 1.84
CA SER A 137 5.68 -6.28 1.96
C SER A 137 6.40 -6.26 3.31
N LYS A 138 7.32 -5.34 3.51
CA LYS A 138 8.15 -5.23 4.71
C LYS A 138 7.38 -5.05 6.03
N THR A 139 6.15 -4.53 5.94
CA THR A 139 5.27 -4.26 7.09
C THR A 139 4.19 -5.33 7.30
N THR A 140 4.17 -6.38 6.48
CA THR A 140 3.05 -7.34 6.44
C THR A 140 2.89 -8.12 7.74
N TYR A 141 3.99 -8.57 8.37
CA TYR A 141 3.90 -9.30 9.62
C TYR A 141 3.33 -8.41 10.74
N GLU A 142 3.78 -7.18 10.86
CA GLU A 142 3.28 -6.22 11.86
C GLU A 142 1.79 -5.94 11.66
N GLU A 143 1.38 -5.64 10.42
CA GLU A 143 -0.03 -5.42 10.06
C GLU A 143 -0.91 -6.66 10.34
N PHE A 144 -0.40 -7.84 10.02
CA PHE A 144 -1.09 -9.11 10.28
C PHE A 144 -1.24 -9.35 11.78
N TYR A 145 -0.16 -9.17 12.55
CA TYR A 145 -0.16 -9.40 13.99
C TYR A 145 -1.11 -8.45 14.73
N GLU A 146 -1.17 -7.18 14.34
CA GLU A 146 -2.15 -6.23 14.88
C GLU A 146 -3.60 -6.70 14.67
N LYS A 147 -3.91 -7.20 13.46
CA LYS A 147 -5.25 -7.74 13.18
C LYS A 147 -5.52 -9.02 13.95
N LEU A 148 -4.55 -9.93 13.99
CA LEU A 148 -4.64 -11.20 14.74
C LEU A 148 -4.92 -10.95 16.22
N ASP A 149 -4.14 -10.08 16.86
CA ASP A 149 -4.30 -9.71 18.27
C ASP A 149 -5.68 -9.07 18.53
N ALA A 150 -6.09 -8.13 17.67
CA ALA A 150 -7.39 -7.50 17.79
C ALA A 150 -8.57 -8.49 17.66
N LEU A 151 -8.47 -9.50 16.78
CA LEU A 151 -9.48 -10.55 16.63
C LEU A 151 -9.45 -11.54 17.80
N THR A 152 -8.28 -11.89 18.28
CA THR A 152 -8.09 -12.76 19.46
C THR A 152 -8.74 -12.12 20.70
N LYS A 153 -8.51 -10.82 20.92
CA LYS A 153 -9.17 -10.06 21.99
C LYS A 153 -10.69 -10.01 21.89
N LYS A 154 -11.23 -10.18 20.67
CA LYS A 154 -12.71 -10.32 20.43
C LYS A 154 -13.23 -11.74 20.61
N GLY A 155 -12.40 -12.70 21.00
CA GLY A 155 -12.79 -14.07 21.26
C GLY A 155 -12.68 -15.01 20.05
N MET A 156 -11.88 -14.64 19.03
CA MET A 156 -11.60 -15.51 17.89
C MET A 156 -10.99 -16.83 18.34
N GLN A 157 -11.50 -17.94 17.78
CA GLN A 157 -11.01 -19.31 18.01
C GLN A 157 -10.54 -19.98 16.72
N ARG A 158 -10.95 -19.47 15.56
CA ARG A 158 -10.62 -19.98 14.23
C ARG A 158 -10.31 -18.81 13.31
N LEU A 159 -9.34 -18.99 12.41
CA LEU A 159 -8.95 -17.97 11.43
C LEU A 159 -9.12 -18.51 10.00
N VAL A 160 -9.73 -17.69 9.16
CA VAL A 160 -9.67 -17.82 7.70
C VAL A 160 -8.61 -16.82 7.22
N LEU A 161 -7.47 -17.34 6.78
CA LEU A 161 -6.40 -16.55 6.17
C LEU A 161 -6.55 -16.59 4.65
N ASP A 162 -6.84 -15.44 4.04
CA ASP A 162 -7.06 -15.32 2.60
C ASP A 162 -5.80 -14.81 1.90
N LEU A 163 -5.20 -15.68 1.10
CA LEU A 163 -4.03 -15.39 0.27
C LEU A 163 -4.37 -15.37 -1.23
N ARG A 164 -5.64 -15.33 -1.60
CA ARG A 164 -6.04 -15.31 -3.01
C ARG A 164 -5.54 -14.04 -3.68
N GLN A 165 -4.96 -14.20 -4.89
CA GLN A 165 -4.34 -13.13 -5.68
C GLN A 165 -3.11 -12.49 -5.01
N ASN A 166 -2.52 -13.13 -4.02
CA ASN A 166 -1.27 -12.69 -3.42
C ASN A 166 -0.11 -13.14 -4.33
N PRO A 167 0.69 -12.23 -4.92
CA PRO A 167 1.81 -12.57 -5.81
C PRO A 167 3.05 -13.05 -5.06
N GLY A 168 3.05 -13.03 -3.71
CA GLY A 168 4.23 -13.27 -2.89
C GLY A 168 4.84 -11.99 -2.34
N GLY A 169 6.16 -12.00 -2.16
CA GLY A 169 6.94 -10.86 -1.65
C GLY A 169 8.13 -11.32 -0.80
N PHE A 170 8.36 -10.66 0.33
CA PHE A 170 9.45 -10.98 1.24
C PHE A 170 9.23 -12.32 1.96
N MET A 171 10.21 -13.22 1.84
CA MET A 171 10.15 -14.56 2.43
C MET A 171 10.17 -14.51 3.97
N ASP A 172 10.95 -13.61 4.56
CA ASP A 172 11.02 -13.40 6.01
C ASP A 172 9.67 -12.99 6.61
N GLN A 173 8.87 -12.20 5.89
CA GLN A 173 7.52 -11.84 6.30
C GLN A 173 6.56 -13.04 6.25
N ALA A 174 6.67 -13.86 5.22
CA ALA A 174 5.87 -15.07 5.09
C ALA A 174 6.25 -16.12 6.14
N THR A 175 7.54 -16.28 6.43
CA THR A 175 8.02 -17.22 7.47
C THR A 175 7.63 -16.76 8.87
N ALA A 176 7.70 -15.45 9.15
CA ALA A 176 7.25 -14.90 10.43
C ALA A 176 5.75 -15.13 10.66
N ILE A 177 4.93 -14.99 9.62
CA ILE A 177 3.48 -15.29 9.72
C ILE A 177 3.24 -16.80 9.87
N ALA A 178 3.99 -17.64 9.14
CA ALA A 178 3.87 -19.11 9.28
C ALA A 178 4.25 -19.60 10.68
N ASP A 179 5.18 -18.92 11.32
CA ASP A 179 5.61 -19.19 12.70
C ASP A 179 4.47 -19.08 13.72
N GLU A 180 3.51 -18.16 13.52
CA GLU A 180 2.33 -18.00 14.38
C GLU A 180 1.37 -19.22 14.38
N PHE A 181 1.54 -20.15 13.44
CA PHE A 181 0.70 -21.33 13.28
C PHE A 181 1.43 -22.67 13.58
N LEU A 182 2.71 -22.62 13.92
CA LEU A 182 3.52 -23.82 14.05
C LEU A 182 4.20 -23.87 15.42
N ASP A 183 4.07 -25.01 16.09
CA ASP A 183 4.78 -25.26 17.36
C ASP A 183 6.20 -25.76 17.11
N GLY A 184 7.11 -25.23 17.87
CA GLY A 184 8.50 -25.61 18.16
C GLY A 184 9.32 -26.32 17.09
N ASN A 185 10.36 -25.66 16.60
CA ASN A 185 11.46 -26.22 15.81
C ASN A 185 11.10 -26.97 14.50
N LYS A 186 9.85 -26.83 14.02
CA LYS A 186 9.45 -27.35 12.71
C LYS A 186 10.07 -26.52 11.59
N THR A 187 10.57 -27.16 10.55
CA THR A 187 11.07 -26.45 9.37
C THR A 187 9.90 -25.81 8.63
N ILE A 188 9.94 -24.49 8.48
CA ILE A 188 8.99 -23.73 7.69
C ILE A 188 9.40 -23.75 6.22
N VAL A 189 10.66 -23.39 5.95
CA VAL A 189 11.24 -23.36 4.61
C VAL A 189 12.75 -23.60 4.69
N TYR A 190 13.36 -24.06 3.62
CA TYR A 190 14.81 -24.03 3.45
C TYR A 190 15.17 -23.40 2.11
N THR A 191 16.33 -22.78 2.05
CA THR A 191 16.91 -22.25 0.81
C THR A 191 18.24 -22.95 0.54
N GLU A 192 18.49 -23.26 -0.72
CA GLU A 192 19.72 -23.90 -1.19
C GLU A 192 20.04 -23.39 -2.59
N GLY A 193 21.27 -23.03 -2.84
CA GLY A 193 21.74 -22.57 -4.15
C GLY A 193 23.11 -23.13 -4.51
N ARG A 194 23.46 -23.05 -5.79
CA ARG A 194 24.75 -23.56 -6.28
C ARG A 194 25.96 -22.99 -5.53
N THR A 195 25.88 -21.72 -5.13
CA THR A 195 26.95 -20.98 -4.43
C THR A 195 26.56 -20.57 -3.02
N MET A 196 25.34 -20.90 -2.58
CA MET A 196 24.83 -20.57 -1.26
C MET A 196 24.62 -21.86 -0.44
N PRO A 197 25.11 -21.91 0.81
CA PRO A 197 24.87 -23.05 1.68
C PRO A 197 23.38 -23.20 1.96
N LYS A 198 22.96 -24.41 2.28
CA LYS A 198 21.60 -24.69 2.69
C LYS A 198 21.30 -24.04 4.04
N THR A 199 20.26 -23.22 4.10
CA THR A 199 19.78 -22.58 5.32
C THR A 199 18.34 -22.99 5.60
N TYR A 200 17.95 -23.04 6.86
CA TYR A 200 16.62 -23.43 7.30
C TYR A 200 16.01 -22.34 8.17
N ASP A 201 14.79 -21.94 7.86
CA ASP A 201 13.96 -21.17 8.75
C ASP A 201 13.00 -22.12 9.49
N LYS A 202 12.98 -22.03 10.81
CA LYS A 202 12.22 -22.92 11.68
C LYS A 202 11.29 -22.13 12.59
N ALA A 203 10.18 -22.76 12.95
CA ALA A 203 9.27 -22.25 13.98
C ALA A 203 9.97 -22.16 15.35
N ARG A 204 9.56 -21.21 16.16
CA ARG A 204 10.09 -20.95 17.52
C ARG A 204 9.23 -21.53 18.62
#